data_a2c71a77e78d2a879805a9ba0d5c383d
#
_entry.id   a2c71a77e78d2a879805a9ba0d5c383d
#
_cell.length_a   1.000
_cell.length_b   1.000
_cell.length_c   1.000
_cell.angle_alpha   90.00
_cell.angle_beta   90.00
_cell.angle_gamma   90.00
#
_symmetry.space_group_name_H-M   'P 1'
#
loop_
_entity.id
_entity.type
_entity.pdbx_description
1 polymer ?
#
loop_
_entity_poly.entity_id
_entity_poly.type
_entity_poly.pdbx_seq_one_letter_code
_entity_poly.pdbx_strand_id
1 'polypeptide(L)'
;MPTLFIRLGLILLAAASLWWGAEANGWFRLSSNDDAHGQLDTLTLPPADTLLQPRTYRVIGVGDIMLGTNYPSPSYLPPEDGATLLAEVRDTLRQADVTFGNLEGTMFDHGGSPKRCQNPSVCYVFRTPSRYVRHLVDAGFDLLSLANNHSGDFGPEGRRQTMETLRQAEIAFAGLEGVCDTVIIERAGKRWGMCAFAPNTGTCDLRNIARAQTLVRQLKEQADFVIVSFHGGAEGAPHQHVPKRIEYFHGENRGDVHAFAHAVVDAGADIVFGHGPHVTRALELYNDRLIAYSLGNFCTYGRFSLAGPAGIAPILQVDIDEQGRFVAGQIMPTYQQKHHGPKFDPQGRVIQALIELTRADFPDTPLDLSPNGQITRRPAE
;
A
#
# COMPACT_ATOMS: atom_id res chain seq x y z
N MET A 1 -61.13 -9.24 -1.77
CA MET A 1 -61.76 -9.90 -2.95
C MET A 1 -61.80 -8.89 -4.10
N PRO A 2 -61.52 -9.24 -5.35
CA PRO A 2 -60.73 -10.37 -5.92
C PRO A 2 -59.56 -9.86 -6.77
N THR A 3 -58.69 -10.64 -7.18
CA THR A 3 -58.27 -11.71 -8.10
C THR A 3 -57.03 -11.26 -8.90
N LEU A 4 -55.97 -11.89 -8.69
CA LEU A 4 -55.18 -12.90 -9.42
C LEU A 4 -55.19 -12.79 -10.95
N PHE A 5 -54.07 -12.52 -11.61
CA PHE A 5 -53.70 -13.11 -12.91
C PHE A 5 -52.17 -13.31 -13.04
N ILE A 6 -51.83 -14.58 -13.10
CA ILE A 6 -50.55 -15.16 -13.51
C ILE A 6 -50.48 -15.09 -15.05
N ARG A 7 -49.31 -14.72 -15.62
CA ARG A 7 -48.94 -15.16 -16.97
C ARG A 7 -47.48 -15.58 -17.00
N LEU A 8 -47.30 -16.91 -17.10
CA LEU A 8 -46.10 -17.57 -17.64
C LEU A 8 -45.95 -17.20 -19.12
N GLY A 9 -44.72 -17.00 -19.55
CA GLY A 9 -44.32 -16.94 -20.95
C GLY A 9 -43.00 -17.65 -21.15
N LEU A 10 -43.04 -18.94 -21.49
CA LEU A 10 -41.92 -19.68 -22.12
C LEU A 10 -41.66 -19.11 -23.52
N ILE A 11 -40.40 -18.88 -23.91
CA ILE A 11 -39.98 -18.86 -25.31
C ILE A 11 -38.71 -19.68 -25.49
N LEU A 12 -38.81 -20.53 -26.47
CA LEU A 12 -37.95 -21.58 -26.95
C LEU A 12 -36.60 -21.11 -27.54
N LEU A 13 -35.64 -22.04 -27.46
CA LEU A 13 -34.43 -22.15 -28.25
C LEU A 13 -34.69 -22.05 -29.76
N ALA A 14 -33.79 -21.40 -30.50
CA ALA A 14 -33.51 -21.67 -31.89
C ALA A 14 -32.02 -21.56 -32.16
N ALA A 15 -31.41 -22.72 -32.42
CA ALA A 15 -30.10 -22.87 -33.05
C ALA A 15 -30.24 -22.61 -34.55
N ALA A 16 -29.33 -21.83 -35.13
CA ALA A 16 -29.15 -21.73 -36.59
C ALA A 16 -27.66 -21.80 -36.90
N SER A 17 -27.31 -22.96 -37.43
CA SER A 17 -26.09 -23.26 -38.18
C SER A 17 -26.13 -22.61 -39.56
N LEU A 18 -25.10 -21.90 -39.95
CA LEU A 18 -24.83 -21.53 -41.32
C LEU A 18 -23.42 -21.99 -41.74
N TRP A 19 -23.43 -23.00 -42.58
CA TRP A 19 -22.35 -23.45 -43.40
C TRP A 19 -22.18 -22.54 -44.61
N TRP A 20 -20.96 -22.14 -44.95
CA TRP A 20 -20.57 -21.79 -46.30
C TRP A 20 -19.15 -22.26 -46.57
N GLY A 21 -19.03 -23.09 -47.59
CA GLY A 21 -17.81 -23.68 -48.10
C GLY A 21 -17.12 -22.76 -49.11
N ALA A 22 -15.85 -23.00 -49.30
CA ALA A 22 -15.13 -22.62 -50.50
C ALA A 22 -14.08 -23.69 -50.79
N GLU A 23 -14.23 -24.26 -51.99
CA GLU A 23 -13.31 -25.18 -52.66
C GLU A 23 -11.99 -24.48 -52.99
N ALA A 24 -10.87 -25.18 -52.82
CA ALA A 24 -9.67 -24.91 -53.61
C ALA A 24 -8.90 -26.21 -53.85
N ASN A 25 -8.85 -26.60 -55.10
CA ASN A 25 -8.09 -27.71 -55.67
C ASN A 25 -6.58 -27.52 -55.49
N GLY A 26 -5.88 -28.56 -55.12
CA GLY A 26 -4.42 -28.59 -55.12
C GLY A 26 -3.90 -30.02 -55.07
N TRP A 27 -3.57 -30.58 -56.23
CA TRP A 27 -2.98 -31.90 -56.47
C TRP A 27 -1.65 -32.04 -55.71
N PHE A 28 -1.51 -33.07 -54.90
CA PHE A 28 -0.20 -33.60 -54.51
C PHE A 28 -0.04 -35.02 -54.99
N ARG A 29 0.94 -35.21 -55.85
CA ARG A 29 1.43 -36.52 -56.31
C ARG A 29 2.17 -37.22 -55.19
N LEU A 30 1.79 -38.45 -54.86
CA LEU A 30 2.60 -39.34 -54.06
C LEU A 30 3.71 -39.91 -54.98
N SER A 31 4.95 -39.60 -54.67
CA SER A 31 6.10 -40.35 -55.15
C SER A 31 6.56 -41.25 -54.00
N SER A 32 6.48 -42.53 -54.22
CA SER A 32 7.10 -43.55 -53.40
C SER A 32 8.61 -43.46 -53.57
N ASN A 33 9.33 -43.21 -52.49
CA ASN A 33 10.73 -43.63 -52.33
C ASN A 33 10.86 -44.24 -50.94
N ASP A 34 11.11 -45.54 -50.97
CA ASP A 34 11.60 -46.33 -49.85
C ASP A 34 13.00 -45.83 -49.44
N ASP A 35 13.32 -46.06 -48.17
CA ASP A 35 14.60 -45.87 -47.48
C ASP A 35 14.78 -44.56 -46.74
N ALA A 36 14.30 -44.52 -45.46
CA ALA A 36 14.98 -43.85 -44.41
C ALA A 36 14.63 -44.50 -43.06
N HIS A 37 15.60 -45.13 -42.44
CA HIS A 37 15.61 -45.44 -41.04
C HIS A 37 15.39 -44.13 -40.27
N GLY A 38 14.14 -43.84 -39.90
CA GLY A 38 13.80 -42.75 -39.02
C GLY A 38 14.29 -43.05 -37.62
N GLN A 39 15.37 -42.40 -37.24
CA GLN A 39 15.77 -42.24 -35.85
C GLN A 39 14.58 -41.63 -35.10
N LEU A 40 14.00 -42.39 -34.19
CA LEU A 40 13.05 -41.88 -33.20
C LEU A 40 13.82 -40.82 -32.35
N ASP A 41 13.63 -39.55 -32.69
CA ASP A 41 13.99 -38.46 -31.78
C ASP A 41 13.21 -38.70 -30.50
N THR A 42 13.92 -39.25 -29.52
CA THR A 42 13.45 -39.26 -28.15
C THR A 42 13.22 -37.79 -27.75
N LEU A 43 11.97 -37.38 -27.68
CA LEU A 43 11.56 -36.17 -27.00
C LEU A 43 12.10 -36.27 -25.57
N THR A 44 13.31 -35.73 -25.35
CA THR A 44 13.82 -35.51 -24.03
C THR A 44 12.91 -34.48 -23.38
N LEU A 45 11.99 -34.98 -22.55
CA LEU A 45 11.29 -34.12 -21.60
C LEU A 45 12.35 -33.29 -20.87
N PRO A 46 12.16 -31.98 -20.71
CA PRO A 46 13.07 -31.20 -19.91
C PRO A 46 13.21 -31.88 -18.53
N PRO A 47 14.40 -31.88 -17.95
CA PRO A 47 14.63 -32.52 -16.66
C PRO A 47 13.57 -32.07 -15.66
N ALA A 48 12.99 -33.04 -14.94
CA ALA A 48 11.92 -32.81 -13.94
C ALA A 48 12.38 -31.88 -12.78
N ASP A 49 13.58 -31.36 -12.85
CA ASP A 49 14.22 -30.47 -11.89
C ASP A 49 14.06 -28.96 -12.21
N THR A 50 13.12 -28.59 -13.08
CA THR A 50 12.62 -27.22 -13.01
C THR A 50 11.68 -27.17 -11.81
N LEU A 51 12.24 -27.27 -10.61
CA LEU A 51 11.55 -26.92 -9.36
C LEU A 51 10.93 -25.56 -9.61
N LEU A 52 9.61 -25.51 -9.71
CA LEU A 52 8.86 -24.27 -9.80
C LEU A 52 9.37 -23.41 -8.62
N GLN A 53 10.11 -22.36 -8.94
CA GLN A 53 10.53 -21.42 -7.91
C GLN A 53 9.28 -21.01 -7.13
N PRO A 54 9.27 -21.12 -5.80
CA PRO A 54 8.09 -20.77 -5.03
C PRO A 54 7.67 -19.35 -5.42
N ARG A 55 6.40 -19.19 -5.76
CA ARG A 55 5.86 -17.91 -6.17
C ARG A 55 5.99 -16.92 -5.01
N THR A 56 6.53 -15.76 -5.29
CA THR A 56 6.56 -14.63 -4.36
C THR A 56 5.56 -13.57 -4.80
N TYR A 57 5.08 -12.78 -3.84
CA TYR A 57 4.16 -11.68 -4.06
C TYR A 57 4.84 -10.40 -3.58
N ARG A 58 4.82 -9.40 -4.43
CA ARG A 58 5.49 -8.12 -4.19
C ARG A 58 4.52 -7.08 -3.70
N VAL A 59 4.82 -6.51 -2.54
CA VAL A 59 4.12 -5.35 -2.01
C VAL A 59 5.06 -4.16 -1.98
N ILE A 60 4.62 -3.00 -2.45
CA ILE A 60 5.32 -1.73 -2.26
C ILE A 60 4.55 -0.89 -1.27
N GLY A 61 5.21 -0.48 -0.18
CA GLY A 61 4.72 0.48 0.79
C GLY A 61 5.49 1.80 0.69
N VAL A 62 4.76 2.92 0.76
CA VAL A 62 5.34 4.26 0.85
C VAL A 62 4.76 5.03 2.02
N GLY A 63 5.44 6.10 2.43
CA GLY A 63 5.07 6.96 3.53
C GLY A 63 3.87 7.88 3.25
N ASP A 64 3.86 9.03 3.91
CA ASP A 64 2.72 9.96 3.91
C ASP A 64 2.55 10.65 2.56
N ILE A 65 1.28 10.74 2.11
CA ILE A 65 0.88 11.33 0.83
C ILE A 65 -0.08 12.49 1.08
N MET A 66 0.33 13.71 0.72
CA MET A 66 -0.48 14.91 0.66
C MET A 66 -0.09 15.72 -0.58
N LEU A 67 -0.84 15.58 -1.65
CA LEU A 67 -0.49 16.08 -3.00
C LEU A 67 -0.66 17.60 -3.18
N GLY A 68 -0.80 18.32 -2.08
CA GLY A 68 -1.11 19.75 -2.04
C GLY A 68 -2.50 20.02 -1.48
N THR A 69 -2.72 21.25 -1.03
CA THR A 69 -4.00 21.67 -0.43
C THR A 69 -4.46 22.99 -1.00
N ASN A 70 -5.77 23.12 -1.25
CA ASN A 70 -6.37 24.39 -1.64
C ASN A 70 -6.86 25.21 -0.43
N TYR A 71 -6.59 24.73 0.79
CA TYR A 71 -6.97 25.40 2.04
C TYR A 71 -5.74 25.75 2.88
N PRO A 72 -5.68 26.96 3.47
CA PRO A 72 -6.63 28.06 3.35
C PRO A 72 -6.51 28.84 2.03
N SER A 73 -5.53 28.51 1.18
CA SER A 73 -5.29 29.17 -0.09
C SER A 73 -4.90 28.20 -1.18
N PRO A 74 -5.35 28.40 -2.43
CA PRO A 74 -4.89 27.62 -3.60
C PRO A 74 -3.39 27.74 -3.88
N SER A 75 -2.69 28.71 -3.30
CA SER A 75 -1.23 28.88 -3.46
C SER A 75 -0.41 27.70 -2.91
N TYR A 76 -1.03 26.80 -2.14
CA TYR A 76 -0.42 25.57 -1.64
C TYR A 76 -0.67 24.37 -2.56
N LEU A 77 -1.25 24.59 -3.74
CA LEU A 77 -1.34 23.57 -4.77
C LEU A 77 -0.07 23.58 -5.63
N PRO A 78 0.36 22.40 -6.12
CA PRO A 78 1.47 22.30 -7.06
C PRO A 78 1.11 22.91 -8.42
N PRO A 79 2.10 23.39 -9.19
CA PRO A 79 1.90 23.84 -10.57
C PRO A 79 1.42 22.67 -11.44
N GLU A 80 0.83 23.01 -12.58
CA GLU A 80 0.37 22.05 -13.59
C GLU A 80 -0.54 20.94 -13.02
N ASP A 81 -1.37 21.34 -12.02
CA ASP A 81 -2.27 20.41 -11.35
C ASP A 81 -1.57 19.16 -10.74
N GLY A 82 -0.31 19.28 -10.36
CA GLY A 82 0.47 18.21 -9.75
C GLY A 82 0.96 17.11 -10.70
N ALA A 83 0.93 17.35 -12.03
CA ALA A 83 1.25 16.32 -13.03
C ALA A 83 2.65 15.69 -12.86
N THR A 84 3.59 16.42 -12.28
CA THR A 84 4.98 15.96 -12.09
C THR A 84 5.23 15.33 -10.71
N LEU A 85 4.25 15.36 -9.78
CA LEU A 85 4.49 14.97 -8.38
C LEU A 85 4.99 13.52 -8.23
N LEU A 86 4.41 12.56 -8.93
CA LEU A 86 4.78 11.15 -8.84
C LEU A 86 5.51 10.64 -10.10
N ALA A 87 5.80 11.52 -11.07
CA ALA A 87 6.28 11.12 -12.38
C ALA A 87 7.59 10.31 -12.32
N GLU A 88 8.53 10.69 -11.45
CA GLU A 88 9.85 10.04 -11.38
C GLU A 88 9.78 8.64 -10.73
N VAL A 89 8.84 8.43 -9.81
CA VAL A 89 8.73 7.19 -9.04
C VAL A 89 7.61 6.26 -9.52
N ARG A 90 6.75 6.75 -10.42
CA ARG A 90 5.55 6.05 -10.90
C ARG A 90 5.83 4.65 -11.41
N ASP A 91 6.81 4.51 -12.30
CA ASP A 91 7.10 3.23 -12.94
C ASP A 91 7.66 2.19 -11.96
N THR A 92 8.30 2.65 -10.88
CA THR A 92 8.71 1.80 -9.76
C THR A 92 7.53 1.33 -8.94
N LEU A 93 6.60 2.23 -8.59
CA LEU A 93 5.41 1.89 -7.81
C LEU A 93 4.53 0.85 -8.52
N ARG A 94 4.46 0.91 -9.85
CA ARG A 94 3.70 -0.02 -10.69
C ARG A 94 4.29 -1.43 -10.81
N GLN A 95 5.47 -1.69 -10.25
CA GLN A 95 6.10 -3.01 -10.32
C GLN A 95 5.59 -3.99 -9.26
N ALA A 96 4.75 -3.55 -8.35
CA ALA A 96 4.18 -4.38 -7.29
C ALA A 96 2.92 -5.12 -7.73
N ASP A 97 2.63 -6.23 -7.06
CA ASP A 97 1.30 -6.86 -7.09
C ASP A 97 0.29 -6.02 -6.31
N VAL A 98 0.75 -5.33 -5.25
CA VAL A 98 -0.05 -4.37 -4.46
C VAL A 98 0.81 -3.17 -4.08
N THR A 99 0.32 -1.96 -4.35
CA THR A 99 0.95 -0.70 -3.93
C THR A 99 0.09 0.00 -2.86
N PHE A 100 0.73 0.31 -1.73
CA PHE A 100 0.12 0.89 -0.54
C PHE A 100 0.75 2.24 -0.16
N GLY A 101 -0.08 3.17 0.42
CA GLY A 101 0.37 4.42 1.01
C GLY A 101 -0.59 4.96 2.07
N ASN A 102 -0.18 5.98 2.82
CA ASN A 102 -1.02 6.71 3.77
C ASN A 102 -1.51 8.02 3.16
N LEU A 103 -2.81 8.14 2.86
CA LEU A 103 -3.40 9.39 2.37
C LEU A 103 -3.63 10.34 3.56
N GLU A 104 -2.67 11.22 3.82
CA GLU A 104 -2.68 12.11 4.97
C GLU A 104 -3.35 13.45 4.63
N GLY A 105 -4.66 13.42 4.64
CA GLY A 105 -5.51 14.56 4.31
C GLY A 105 -6.86 14.13 3.79
N THR A 106 -7.66 15.13 3.41
CA THR A 106 -8.93 14.91 2.72
C THR A 106 -8.79 15.21 1.23
N MET A 107 -9.51 14.47 0.38
CA MET A 107 -9.47 14.63 -1.07
C MET A 107 -10.87 14.87 -1.62
N PHE A 108 -11.22 16.15 -1.76
CA PHE A 108 -12.54 16.58 -2.25
C PHE A 108 -12.54 18.06 -2.63
N ASP A 109 -13.60 18.55 -3.28
CA ASP A 109 -13.63 19.89 -3.86
C ASP A 109 -14.36 20.92 -3.00
N HIS A 110 -15.53 20.62 -2.45
CA HIS A 110 -16.42 21.59 -1.84
C HIS A 110 -17.11 21.09 -0.56
N GLY A 111 -17.44 22.02 0.32
CA GLY A 111 -18.17 21.73 1.55
C GLY A 111 -17.28 21.32 2.72
N GLY A 112 -17.89 20.69 3.73
CA GLY A 112 -17.25 20.38 4.98
C GLY A 112 -16.90 21.63 5.80
N SER A 113 -16.59 21.44 7.07
CA SER A 113 -16.14 22.52 7.95
C SER A 113 -14.72 22.22 8.40
N PRO A 114 -13.77 23.14 8.21
CA PRO A 114 -12.40 22.92 8.63
C PRO A 114 -12.33 22.74 10.17
N LYS A 115 -11.50 21.78 10.61
CA LYS A 115 -11.28 21.55 12.04
C LYS A 115 -10.78 22.80 12.72
N ARG A 116 -11.18 23.00 13.97
CA ARG A 116 -10.70 24.09 14.83
C ARG A 116 -9.52 23.58 15.66
N CYS A 117 -8.40 24.27 15.59
CA CYS A 117 -7.24 23.98 16.40
C CYS A 117 -7.16 24.94 17.58
N GLN A 118 -6.68 24.48 18.71
CA GLN A 118 -6.46 25.34 19.89
C GLN A 118 -5.44 26.43 19.59
N ASN A 119 -4.39 26.13 18.84
CA ASN A 119 -3.40 27.10 18.37
C ASN A 119 -3.45 27.22 16.84
N PRO A 120 -4.01 28.32 16.30
CA PRO A 120 -4.12 28.52 14.86
C PRO A 120 -2.78 28.62 14.11
N SER A 121 -1.68 28.99 14.79
CA SER A 121 -0.37 29.16 14.16
C SER A 121 0.29 27.85 13.75
N VAL A 122 -0.12 26.75 14.40
CA VAL A 122 0.34 25.38 14.11
C VAL A 122 -0.80 24.49 13.63
N CYS A 123 -1.86 25.11 13.13
CA CYS A 123 -3.02 24.40 12.61
C CYS A 123 -2.84 24.07 11.12
N TYR A 124 -2.67 22.79 10.84
CA TYR A 124 -2.61 22.28 9.47
C TYR A 124 -3.93 21.60 9.14
N VAL A 125 -4.53 22.03 8.03
CA VAL A 125 -5.81 21.51 7.53
C VAL A 125 -5.63 21.30 6.02
N PHE A 126 -5.88 20.08 5.54
CA PHE A 126 -5.59 19.70 4.18
C PHE A 126 -6.84 19.32 3.40
N ARG A 127 -7.02 19.98 2.25
CA ARG A 127 -8.03 19.65 1.25
C ARG A 127 -7.38 19.60 -0.11
N THR A 128 -7.05 18.41 -0.55
CA THR A 128 -6.56 18.14 -1.90
C THR A 128 -7.74 18.10 -2.87
N PRO A 129 -7.70 18.77 -4.04
CA PRO A 129 -8.76 18.66 -5.03
C PRO A 129 -9.00 17.22 -5.48
N SER A 130 -10.28 16.82 -5.64
CA SER A 130 -10.67 15.44 -6.00
C SER A 130 -9.98 14.94 -7.27
N ARG A 131 -9.80 15.80 -8.27
CA ARG A 131 -9.13 15.48 -9.54
C ARG A 131 -7.69 15.02 -9.41
N TYR A 132 -7.05 15.24 -8.24
CA TYR A 132 -5.68 14.77 -8.00
C TYR A 132 -5.60 13.25 -7.72
N VAL A 133 -6.75 12.59 -7.50
CA VAL A 133 -6.82 11.12 -7.39
C VAL A 133 -6.21 10.43 -8.62
N ARG A 134 -6.30 11.06 -9.81
CA ARG A 134 -5.69 10.55 -11.05
C ARG A 134 -4.19 10.26 -10.90
N HIS A 135 -3.46 11.06 -10.12
CA HIS A 135 -2.02 10.86 -9.92
C HIS A 135 -1.74 9.59 -9.12
N LEU A 136 -2.63 9.23 -8.18
CA LEU A 136 -2.55 7.98 -7.44
C LEU A 136 -2.89 6.78 -8.33
N VAL A 137 -3.93 6.89 -9.16
CA VAL A 137 -4.28 5.88 -10.17
C VAL A 137 -3.13 5.68 -11.15
N ASP A 138 -2.58 6.78 -11.70
CA ASP A 138 -1.47 6.75 -12.64
C ASP A 138 -0.20 6.14 -12.04
N ALA A 139 0.01 6.31 -10.74
CA ALA A 139 1.12 5.72 -10.01
C ALA A 139 0.88 4.26 -9.57
N GLY A 140 -0.35 3.72 -9.77
CA GLY A 140 -0.67 2.33 -9.49
C GLY A 140 -0.98 2.03 -8.03
N PHE A 141 -1.48 3.01 -7.26
CA PHE A 141 -1.93 2.74 -5.89
C PHE A 141 -3.20 1.88 -5.86
N ASP A 142 -3.16 0.78 -5.12
CA ASP A 142 -4.27 -0.14 -4.91
C ASP A 142 -4.97 0.08 -3.58
N LEU A 143 -4.18 0.37 -2.53
CA LEU A 143 -4.62 0.48 -1.13
C LEU A 143 -4.15 1.78 -0.48
N LEU A 144 -5.05 2.47 0.20
CA LEU A 144 -4.72 3.67 0.97
C LEU A 144 -5.23 3.59 2.41
N SER A 145 -4.37 3.92 3.38
CA SER A 145 -4.79 4.20 4.75
C SER A 145 -5.48 5.57 4.81
N LEU A 146 -6.66 5.62 5.46
CA LEU A 146 -7.33 6.85 5.88
C LEU A 146 -7.24 7.07 7.40
N ALA A 147 -6.55 6.19 8.13
CA ALA A 147 -6.34 6.33 9.56
C ALA A 147 -5.15 7.24 9.83
N ASN A 148 -5.41 8.53 10.03
CA ASN A 148 -4.42 9.54 10.41
C ASN A 148 -5.09 10.78 11.03
N ASN A 149 -4.27 11.72 11.55
CA ASN A 149 -4.71 12.96 12.21
C ASN A 149 -5.35 13.97 11.25
N HIS A 150 -5.26 13.78 9.92
CA HIS A 150 -5.81 14.68 8.91
C HIS A 150 -7.06 14.12 8.21
N SER A 151 -7.45 12.89 8.43
CA SER A 151 -8.68 12.32 7.84
C SER A 151 -9.96 13.06 8.27
N GLY A 152 -9.92 13.73 9.43
CA GLY A 152 -11.02 14.52 9.98
C GLY A 152 -10.96 16.02 9.73
N ASP A 153 -10.06 16.50 8.88
CA ASP A 153 -9.77 17.93 8.71
C ASP A 153 -10.98 18.76 8.29
N PHE A 154 -11.95 18.16 7.59
CA PHE A 154 -13.21 18.79 7.19
C PHE A 154 -14.44 18.05 7.72
N GLY A 155 -14.28 17.35 8.85
CA GLY A 155 -15.36 16.62 9.52
C GLY A 155 -15.91 15.44 8.73
N PRO A 156 -17.12 14.96 9.08
CA PRO A 156 -17.73 13.81 8.42
C PRO A 156 -17.92 13.98 6.91
N GLU A 157 -18.21 15.20 6.46
CA GLU A 157 -18.43 15.49 5.04
C GLU A 157 -17.13 15.35 4.23
N GLY A 158 -15.99 15.85 4.76
CA GLY A 158 -14.68 15.66 4.12
C GLY A 158 -14.32 14.18 4.00
N ARG A 159 -14.55 13.39 5.06
CA ARG A 159 -14.37 11.93 5.02
C ARG A 159 -15.24 11.26 3.97
N ARG A 160 -16.54 11.56 3.97
CA ARG A 160 -17.50 10.98 3.02
C ARG A 160 -17.08 11.25 1.56
N GLN A 161 -16.75 12.50 1.23
CA GLN A 161 -16.35 12.87 -0.13
C GLN A 161 -14.99 12.27 -0.51
N THR A 162 -14.04 12.20 0.41
CA THR A 162 -12.76 11.52 0.19
C THR A 162 -12.97 10.04 -0.17
N MET A 163 -13.80 9.33 0.60
CA MET A 163 -14.14 7.93 0.30
C MET A 163 -14.82 7.79 -1.06
N GLU A 164 -15.71 8.72 -1.41
CA GLU A 164 -16.40 8.70 -2.70
C GLU A 164 -15.41 8.91 -3.86
N THR A 165 -14.50 9.88 -3.73
CA THR A 165 -13.42 10.13 -4.70
C THR A 165 -12.56 8.89 -4.94
N LEU A 166 -12.17 8.20 -3.87
CA LEU A 166 -11.35 6.99 -3.96
C LEU A 166 -12.13 5.81 -4.57
N ARG A 167 -13.41 5.63 -4.20
CA ARG A 167 -14.26 4.57 -4.81
C ARG A 167 -14.42 4.76 -6.30
N GLN A 168 -14.69 5.99 -6.76
CA GLN A 168 -14.81 6.31 -8.19
C GLN A 168 -13.51 6.09 -8.95
N ALA A 169 -12.38 6.18 -8.26
CA ALA A 169 -11.05 5.91 -8.81
C ALA A 169 -10.61 4.44 -8.66
N GLU A 170 -11.49 3.57 -8.11
CA GLU A 170 -11.20 2.15 -7.85
C GLU A 170 -9.98 1.91 -6.95
N ILE A 171 -9.64 2.88 -6.08
CA ILE A 171 -8.61 2.73 -5.04
C ILE A 171 -9.30 2.31 -3.74
N ALA A 172 -8.90 1.19 -3.20
CA ALA A 172 -9.44 0.67 -1.95
C ALA A 172 -8.81 1.36 -0.73
N PHE A 173 -9.55 1.43 0.37
CA PHE A 173 -9.11 2.15 1.58
C PHE A 173 -9.73 1.56 2.84
N ALA A 174 -9.06 1.78 3.99
CA ALA A 174 -9.58 1.41 5.31
C ALA A 174 -9.11 2.39 6.40
N GLY A 175 -9.64 2.22 7.61
CA GLY A 175 -9.17 2.87 8.83
C GLY A 175 -10.09 3.91 9.46
N LEU A 176 -11.33 4.10 8.93
CA LEU A 176 -12.34 4.96 9.56
C LEU A 176 -13.35 4.10 10.33
N GLU A 177 -13.34 4.24 11.65
CA GLU A 177 -14.06 3.41 12.61
C GLU A 177 -15.59 3.35 12.33
N GLY A 178 -16.11 2.12 12.23
CA GLY A 178 -17.53 1.88 11.99
C GLY A 178 -18.03 2.26 10.59
N VAL A 179 -17.11 2.70 9.69
CA VAL A 179 -17.43 3.13 8.32
C VAL A 179 -16.70 2.28 7.29
N CYS A 180 -15.38 2.13 7.45
CA CYS A 180 -14.53 1.28 6.64
C CYS A 180 -13.35 0.79 7.50
N ASP A 181 -13.64 -0.04 8.50
CA ASP A 181 -12.61 -0.58 9.41
C ASP A 181 -11.59 -1.41 8.63
N THR A 182 -12.08 -2.15 7.62
CA THR A 182 -11.30 -3.08 6.81
C THR A 182 -11.71 -3.01 5.34
N VAL A 183 -10.83 -3.52 4.46
CA VAL A 183 -11.13 -3.73 3.03
C VAL A 183 -10.44 -4.99 2.52
N ILE A 184 -11.00 -5.63 1.51
CA ILE A 184 -10.40 -6.76 0.79
C ILE A 184 -10.41 -6.44 -0.71
N ILE A 185 -9.28 -6.66 -1.37
CA ILE A 185 -9.12 -6.55 -2.82
C ILE A 185 -8.59 -7.85 -3.41
N GLU A 186 -8.77 -8.04 -4.71
CA GLU A 186 -8.15 -9.15 -5.45
C GLU A 186 -7.05 -8.60 -6.35
N ARG A 187 -5.81 -9.08 -6.17
CA ARG A 187 -4.65 -8.75 -7.00
C ARG A 187 -3.74 -9.98 -7.13
N ALA A 188 -3.16 -10.15 -8.31
CA ALA A 188 -2.26 -11.25 -8.62
C ALA A 188 -2.85 -12.67 -8.30
N GLY A 189 -4.19 -12.80 -8.36
CA GLY A 189 -4.91 -14.05 -8.06
C GLY A 189 -5.00 -14.38 -6.57
N LYS A 190 -4.78 -13.38 -5.69
CA LYS A 190 -4.89 -13.49 -4.23
C LYS A 190 -5.82 -12.43 -3.67
N ARG A 191 -6.43 -12.73 -2.52
CA ARG A 191 -7.22 -11.78 -1.73
C ARG A 191 -6.32 -11.11 -0.70
N TRP A 192 -6.29 -9.78 -0.75
CA TRP A 192 -5.49 -8.93 0.13
C TRP A 192 -6.42 -8.16 1.05
N GLY A 193 -6.35 -8.47 2.34
CA GLY A 193 -7.05 -7.74 3.38
C GLY A 193 -6.21 -6.58 3.89
N MET A 194 -6.85 -5.44 4.20
CA MET A 194 -6.19 -4.33 4.88
C MET A 194 -7.06 -3.77 5.98
N CYS A 195 -6.42 -3.40 7.11
CA CYS A 195 -6.96 -2.52 8.13
C CYS A 195 -5.92 -1.48 8.54
N ALA A 196 -6.40 -0.31 9.00
CA ALA A 196 -5.53 0.81 9.35
C ALA A 196 -5.99 1.49 10.64
N PHE A 197 -5.04 2.01 11.42
CA PHE A 197 -5.28 2.47 12.78
C PHE A 197 -4.56 3.79 13.08
N ALA A 198 -5.20 4.67 13.89
CA ALA A 198 -4.58 5.88 14.41
C ALA A 198 -5.22 6.23 15.77
N PRO A 199 -4.57 7.07 16.61
CA PRO A 199 -5.14 7.46 17.90
C PRO A 199 -6.20 8.58 17.79
N ASN A 200 -6.55 8.98 16.58
CA ASN A 200 -7.35 10.17 16.30
C ASN A 200 -8.85 9.84 16.23
N THR A 201 -9.69 10.79 16.57
CA THR A 201 -11.15 10.62 16.61
C THR A 201 -11.71 10.21 15.25
N GLY A 202 -12.49 9.10 15.23
CA GLY A 202 -13.17 8.57 14.06
C GLY A 202 -12.27 7.73 13.15
N THR A 203 -11.08 7.36 13.63
CA THR A 203 -10.25 6.30 13.06
C THR A 203 -10.34 5.05 13.94
N CYS A 204 -10.04 3.88 13.41
CA CYS A 204 -9.83 2.69 14.23
C CYS A 204 -8.67 2.97 15.20
N ASP A 205 -8.92 2.85 16.51
CA ASP A 205 -7.96 3.31 17.52
C ASP A 205 -6.81 2.31 17.70
N LEU A 206 -5.59 2.73 17.39
CA LEU A 206 -4.39 1.90 17.55
C LEU A 206 -4.09 1.54 19.03
N ARG A 207 -4.63 2.33 19.99
CA ARG A 207 -4.48 2.07 21.42
C ARG A 207 -5.39 0.92 21.89
N ASN A 208 -6.41 0.57 21.11
CA ASN A 208 -7.28 -0.58 21.37
C ASN A 208 -6.72 -1.84 20.67
N ILE A 209 -5.61 -2.36 21.20
CA ILE A 209 -4.91 -3.53 20.66
C ILE A 209 -5.84 -4.75 20.51
N ALA A 210 -6.72 -4.98 21.48
CA ALA A 210 -7.65 -6.13 21.44
C ALA A 210 -8.62 -6.06 20.24
N ARG A 211 -9.13 -4.85 19.92
CA ARG A 211 -9.96 -4.65 18.72
C ARG A 211 -9.13 -4.81 17.44
N ALA A 212 -7.91 -4.28 17.41
CA ALA A 212 -7.02 -4.43 16.27
C ALA A 212 -6.74 -5.92 15.96
N GLN A 213 -6.40 -6.71 16.98
CA GLN A 213 -6.23 -8.15 16.83
C GLN A 213 -7.50 -8.85 16.33
N THR A 214 -8.68 -8.41 16.79
CA THR A 214 -9.96 -8.98 16.33
C THR A 214 -10.17 -8.72 14.83
N LEU A 215 -9.94 -7.49 14.36
CA LEU A 215 -10.08 -7.13 12.96
C LEU A 215 -9.08 -7.90 12.07
N VAL A 216 -7.83 -8.04 12.52
CA VAL A 216 -6.81 -8.80 11.79
C VAL A 216 -7.19 -10.27 11.67
N ARG A 217 -7.66 -10.92 12.75
CA ARG A 217 -8.12 -12.33 12.71
C ARG A 217 -9.29 -12.51 11.74
N GLN A 218 -10.28 -11.60 11.78
CA GLN A 218 -11.42 -11.61 10.86
C GLN A 218 -11.01 -11.45 9.39
N LEU A 219 -10.02 -10.59 9.11
CA LEU A 219 -9.46 -10.45 7.77
C LEU A 219 -8.73 -11.73 7.35
N LYS A 220 -7.94 -12.34 8.25
CA LYS A 220 -7.17 -13.55 7.93
C LYS A 220 -8.04 -14.76 7.62
N GLU A 221 -9.28 -14.80 8.12
CA GLU A 221 -10.29 -15.82 7.75
C GLU A 221 -10.80 -15.64 6.30
N GLN A 222 -10.67 -14.43 5.72
CA GLN A 222 -11.29 -14.06 4.45
C GLN A 222 -10.28 -13.72 3.35
N ALA A 223 -9.02 -13.44 3.72
CA ALA A 223 -7.96 -13.02 2.81
C ALA A 223 -6.76 -13.96 2.89
N ASP A 224 -6.04 -14.08 1.77
CA ASP A 224 -4.80 -14.82 1.70
C ASP A 224 -3.68 -14.10 2.46
N PHE A 225 -3.64 -12.76 2.29
CA PHE A 225 -2.66 -11.88 2.94
C PHE A 225 -3.35 -10.72 3.65
N VAL A 226 -2.75 -10.26 4.76
CA VAL A 226 -3.25 -9.11 5.55
C VAL A 226 -2.16 -8.07 5.72
N ILE A 227 -2.42 -6.86 5.22
CA ILE A 227 -1.60 -5.67 5.43
C ILE A 227 -2.23 -4.86 6.55
N VAL A 228 -1.44 -4.51 7.57
CA VAL A 228 -1.85 -3.59 8.62
C VAL A 228 -1.09 -2.29 8.48
N SER A 229 -1.81 -1.17 8.58
CA SER A 229 -1.19 0.15 8.66
C SER A 229 -1.50 0.81 10.00
N PHE A 230 -0.56 1.60 10.51
CA PHE A 230 -0.82 2.48 11.64
C PHE A 230 -0.21 3.88 11.42
N HIS A 231 -0.85 4.89 12.01
CA HIS A 231 -0.35 6.25 12.11
C HIS A 231 -0.25 6.60 13.60
N GLY A 232 0.96 6.54 14.16
CA GLY A 232 1.20 6.68 15.59
C GLY A 232 2.66 7.00 15.92
N GLY A 233 2.96 7.14 17.21
CA GLY A 233 4.27 7.58 17.69
C GLY A 233 4.44 9.10 17.69
N ALA A 234 5.50 9.59 18.32
CA ALA A 234 5.85 11.00 18.38
C ALA A 234 6.52 11.48 17.09
N GLU A 235 6.40 12.78 16.78
CA GLU A 235 6.76 13.34 15.48
C GLU A 235 8.14 14.02 15.47
N GLY A 236 8.80 13.96 14.30
CA GLY A 236 9.99 14.72 13.98
C GLY A 236 11.31 14.03 14.28
N ALA A 237 12.40 14.69 13.89
CA ALA A 237 13.77 14.17 13.96
C ALA A 237 14.22 13.62 15.33
N PRO A 238 13.82 14.20 16.48
CA PRO A 238 14.18 13.62 17.78
C PRO A 238 13.51 12.28 18.09
N HIS A 239 12.54 11.86 17.29
CA HIS A 239 11.70 10.68 17.52
C HIS A 239 11.89 9.58 16.46
N GLN A 240 13.07 9.49 15.84
CA GLN A 240 13.36 8.45 14.85
C GLN A 240 13.48 7.04 15.46
N HIS A 241 13.86 6.93 16.74
CA HIS A 241 13.94 5.65 17.44
C HIS A 241 12.57 5.13 17.89
N VAL A 242 12.45 3.80 17.99
CA VAL A 242 11.25 3.11 18.48
C VAL A 242 11.42 2.83 19.99
N PRO A 243 10.74 3.55 20.89
CA PRO A 243 11.05 3.52 22.33
C PRO A 243 10.42 2.33 23.08
N LYS A 244 9.70 1.41 22.43
CA LYS A 244 9.02 0.25 23.01
C LYS A 244 8.18 0.58 24.25
N ARG A 245 7.45 1.70 24.18
CA ARG A 245 6.56 2.23 25.23
C ARG A 245 5.55 3.21 24.61
N ILE A 246 4.55 3.59 25.39
CA ILE A 246 3.61 4.64 24.98
C ILE A 246 4.38 5.94 24.71
N GLU A 247 4.12 6.52 23.54
CA GLU A 247 4.65 7.80 23.12
C GLU A 247 3.60 8.91 23.31
N TYR A 248 4.07 10.10 23.67
CA TYR A 248 3.26 11.30 23.78
C TYR A 248 3.84 12.40 22.90
N PHE A 249 2.96 13.12 22.20
CA PHE A 249 3.36 14.28 21.40
C PHE A 249 2.32 15.38 21.53
N HIS A 250 2.75 16.60 21.88
CA HIS A 250 1.86 17.72 22.21
C HIS A 250 0.74 17.38 23.21
N GLY A 251 1.01 16.50 24.17
CA GLY A 251 0.04 16.04 25.18
C GLY A 251 -0.91 14.94 24.71
N GLU A 252 -0.86 14.56 23.45
CA GLU A 252 -1.64 13.44 22.90
C GLU A 252 -0.94 12.11 23.12
N ASN A 253 -1.69 11.10 23.56
CA ASN A 253 -1.23 9.71 23.59
C ASN A 253 -1.22 9.15 22.17
N ARG A 254 0.00 8.90 21.62
CA ARG A 254 0.25 8.45 20.26
C ARG A 254 0.43 6.93 20.16
N GLY A 255 0.18 6.21 21.27
CA GLY A 255 0.24 4.76 21.39
C GLY A 255 1.62 4.18 21.66
N ASP A 256 1.65 2.89 21.94
CA ASP A 256 2.84 2.03 21.92
C ASP A 256 2.87 1.31 20.59
N VAL A 257 3.57 1.89 19.63
CA VAL A 257 3.61 1.37 18.24
C VAL A 257 4.34 0.02 18.15
N HIS A 258 5.27 -0.26 19.06
CA HIS A 258 5.96 -1.54 19.12
C HIS A 258 5.01 -2.65 19.61
N ALA A 259 4.35 -2.45 20.76
CA ALA A 259 3.40 -3.41 21.29
C ALA A 259 2.22 -3.64 20.32
N PHE A 260 1.76 -2.57 19.65
CA PHE A 260 0.72 -2.67 18.62
C PHE A 260 1.17 -3.54 17.43
N ALA A 261 2.36 -3.26 16.87
CA ALA A 261 2.85 -3.97 15.68
C ALA A 261 3.05 -5.47 15.96
N HIS A 262 3.63 -5.82 17.10
CA HIS A 262 3.76 -7.22 17.52
C HIS A 262 2.40 -7.89 17.68
N ALA A 263 1.45 -7.24 18.36
CA ALA A 263 0.12 -7.81 18.60
C ALA A 263 -0.67 -8.07 17.32
N VAL A 264 -0.55 -7.22 16.31
CA VAL A 264 -1.24 -7.45 15.01
C VAL A 264 -0.55 -8.53 14.19
N VAL A 265 0.77 -8.66 14.25
CA VAL A 265 1.49 -9.80 13.65
C VAL A 265 1.08 -11.12 14.32
N ASP A 266 1.02 -11.17 15.64
CA ASP A 266 0.56 -12.35 16.38
C ASP A 266 -0.91 -12.70 16.07
N ALA A 267 -1.70 -11.72 15.64
CA ALA A 267 -3.08 -11.94 15.22
C ALA A 267 -3.21 -12.40 13.75
N GLY A 268 -2.12 -12.36 12.95
CA GLY A 268 -2.08 -12.86 11.58
C GLY A 268 -1.80 -11.82 10.49
N ALA A 269 -1.33 -10.61 10.86
CA ALA A 269 -0.84 -9.65 9.87
C ALA A 269 0.42 -10.19 9.18
N ASP A 270 0.49 -10.05 7.86
CA ASP A 270 1.63 -10.51 7.06
C ASP A 270 2.65 -9.38 6.82
N ILE A 271 2.20 -8.12 6.77
CA ILE A 271 3.05 -6.93 6.63
C ILE A 271 2.46 -5.81 7.49
N VAL A 272 3.34 -5.04 8.17
CA VAL A 272 2.93 -3.86 8.94
C VAL A 272 3.67 -2.61 8.43
N PHE A 273 2.91 -1.58 8.03
CA PHE A 273 3.43 -0.29 7.60
C PHE A 273 3.04 0.82 8.60
N GLY A 274 4.03 1.42 9.24
CA GLY A 274 3.87 2.53 10.18
C GLY A 274 4.02 3.90 9.53
N HIS A 275 3.30 4.87 10.12
CA HIS A 275 3.25 6.29 9.76
C HIS A 275 3.11 7.13 11.02
N GLY A 276 3.18 8.46 10.89
CA GLY A 276 2.92 9.41 11.96
C GLY A 276 4.13 10.20 12.44
N PRO A 277 5.32 9.61 12.58
CA PRO A 277 6.52 10.36 12.96
C PRO A 277 7.02 11.36 11.92
N HIS A 278 6.58 11.29 10.67
CA HIS A 278 7.06 12.10 9.54
C HIS A 278 8.56 12.00 9.27
N VAL A 279 9.20 11.01 9.85
CA VAL A 279 10.59 10.59 9.66
C VAL A 279 10.64 9.08 9.58
N THR A 280 11.59 8.54 8.85
CA THR A 280 11.77 7.10 8.74
C THR A 280 12.26 6.52 10.07
N ARG A 281 11.66 5.40 10.50
CA ARG A 281 12.05 4.60 11.67
C ARG A 281 12.55 3.22 11.25
N ALA A 282 13.08 2.47 12.19
CA ALA A 282 13.62 1.12 12.02
C ALA A 282 12.67 0.13 11.30
N LEU A 283 13.26 -0.92 10.74
CA LEU A 283 12.58 -2.14 10.29
C LEU A 283 12.82 -3.27 11.31
N GLU A 284 11.84 -4.18 11.41
CA GLU A 284 11.96 -5.38 12.22
C GLU A 284 11.39 -6.58 11.48
N LEU A 285 12.02 -7.73 11.58
CA LEU A 285 11.43 -9.00 11.20
C LEU A 285 10.98 -9.74 12.47
N TYR A 286 9.68 -9.77 12.70
CA TYR A 286 9.07 -10.41 13.85
C TYR A 286 8.17 -11.56 13.39
N ASN A 287 8.38 -12.78 13.92
CA ASN A 287 7.64 -13.98 13.51
C ASN A 287 7.54 -14.14 11.99
N ASP A 288 8.66 -13.95 11.27
CA ASP A 288 8.77 -13.99 9.80
C ASP A 288 7.93 -12.92 9.07
N ARG A 289 7.48 -11.86 9.72
CA ARG A 289 6.71 -10.76 9.15
C ARG A 289 7.48 -9.46 9.23
N LEU A 290 7.50 -8.70 8.13
CA LEU A 290 8.20 -7.43 8.09
C LEU A 290 7.34 -6.33 8.71
N ILE A 291 7.93 -5.60 9.66
CA ILE A 291 7.38 -4.40 10.27
C ILE A 291 8.26 -3.21 9.86
N ALA A 292 7.65 -2.18 9.27
CA ALA A 292 8.26 -0.88 9.07
C ALA A 292 7.62 0.11 10.06
N TYR A 293 8.37 0.63 11.03
CA TYR A 293 7.81 1.45 12.11
C TYR A 293 7.45 2.88 11.70
N SER A 294 8.03 3.40 10.64
CA SER A 294 7.58 4.60 9.93
C SER A 294 8.25 4.70 8.57
N LEU A 295 7.47 4.96 7.55
CA LEU A 295 7.95 5.21 6.19
C LEU A 295 8.19 6.69 5.89
N GLY A 296 7.98 7.60 6.88
CA GLY A 296 8.23 9.03 6.75
C GLY A 296 7.35 9.76 5.73
N ASN A 297 7.76 10.94 5.30
CA ASN A 297 7.07 11.73 4.26
C ASN A 297 7.45 11.23 2.87
N PHE A 298 6.50 10.74 2.09
CA PHE A 298 6.79 10.26 0.74
C PHE A 298 6.48 11.33 -0.33
N CYS A 299 5.24 11.81 -0.38
CA CYS A 299 4.83 12.84 -1.33
C CYS A 299 3.97 13.89 -0.62
N THR A 300 4.63 14.80 0.12
CA THR A 300 3.98 15.81 0.96
C THR A 300 4.30 17.21 0.42
N TYR A 301 3.34 17.79 -0.34
CA TYR A 301 3.58 19.05 -1.05
C TYR A 301 3.24 20.28 -0.18
N GLY A 302 4.20 21.16 -0.01
CA GLY A 302 4.01 22.54 0.41
C GLY A 302 4.00 22.79 1.91
N ARG A 303 3.15 22.17 2.70
CA ARG A 303 2.92 22.51 4.12
C ARG A 303 3.56 21.57 5.15
N PHE A 304 4.33 20.60 4.70
CA PHE A 304 5.12 19.73 5.56
C PHE A 304 6.53 20.27 5.74
N SER A 305 7.14 19.98 6.89
CA SER A 305 8.58 20.18 7.07
C SER A 305 9.34 19.04 6.41
N LEU A 306 10.25 19.40 5.51
CA LEU A 306 11.13 18.45 4.82
C LEU A 306 12.61 18.67 5.20
N ALA A 307 12.85 19.25 6.38
CA ALA A 307 14.20 19.49 6.87
C ALA A 307 14.84 18.21 7.43
N GLY A 308 16.10 17.96 7.07
CA GLY A 308 16.87 16.81 7.56
C GLY A 308 16.19 15.47 7.27
N PRO A 309 16.00 14.59 8.29
CA PRO A 309 15.43 13.26 8.10
C PRO A 309 13.97 13.25 7.62
N ALA A 310 13.23 14.35 7.78
CA ALA A 310 11.87 14.46 7.28
C ALA A 310 11.78 14.65 5.75
N GLY A 311 12.91 14.94 5.09
CA GLY A 311 12.99 15.09 3.65
C GLY A 311 13.49 13.85 2.90
N ILE A 312 13.69 12.72 3.59
CA ILE A 312 14.09 11.44 2.99
C ILE A 312 13.10 10.35 3.39
N ALA A 313 12.76 9.47 2.44
CA ALA A 313 11.82 8.38 2.67
C ALA A 313 12.14 7.18 1.77
N PRO A 314 11.86 5.93 2.19
CA PRO A 314 11.97 4.78 1.31
C PRO A 314 10.73 4.63 0.44
N ILE A 315 10.88 4.14 -0.77
CA ILE A 315 9.92 3.24 -1.38
C ILE A 315 10.34 1.86 -0.91
N LEU A 316 9.52 1.20 -0.12
CA LEU A 316 9.86 -0.08 0.50
C LEU A 316 9.18 -1.22 -0.23
N GLN A 317 9.96 -2.00 -0.97
CA GLN A 317 9.50 -3.24 -1.58
C GLN A 317 9.65 -4.39 -0.59
N VAL A 318 8.62 -5.21 -0.49
CA VAL A 318 8.56 -6.40 0.37
C VAL A 318 8.07 -7.56 -0.48
N ASP A 319 8.88 -8.59 -0.64
CA ASP A 319 8.51 -9.82 -1.31
C ASP A 319 8.18 -10.89 -0.23
N ILE A 320 6.98 -11.46 -0.30
CA ILE A 320 6.48 -12.49 0.62
C ILE A 320 6.15 -13.78 -0.12
N ASP A 321 6.23 -14.90 0.58
CA ASP A 321 5.83 -16.20 0.07
C ASP A 321 4.30 -16.44 0.17
N GLU A 322 3.84 -17.63 -0.26
CA GLU A 322 2.42 -18.00 -0.20
C GLU A 322 1.85 -18.11 1.21
N GLN A 323 2.69 -18.16 2.23
CA GLN A 323 2.31 -18.15 3.65
C GLN A 323 2.42 -16.76 4.27
N GLY A 324 2.72 -15.72 3.46
CA GLY A 324 2.90 -14.35 3.90
C GLY A 324 4.21 -14.09 4.66
N ARG A 325 5.16 -15.03 4.62
CA ARG A 325 6.47 -14.86 5.27
C ARG A 325 7.38 -14.01 4.39
N PHE A 326 8.13 -13.14 5.02
CA PHE A 326 9.14 -12.32 4.36
C PHE A 326 10.19 -13.18 3.65
N VAL A 327 10.43 -12.90 2.40
CA VAL A 327 11.44 -13.57 1.56
C VAL A 327 12.64 -12.65 1.32
N ALA A 328 12.36 -11.45 0.80
CA ALA A 328 13.36 -10.45 0.48
C ALA A 328 12.70 -9.06 0.42
N GLY A 329 13.51 -8.01 0.38
CA GLY A 329 13.03 -6.66 0.18
C GLY A 329 14.06 -5.76 -0.49
N GLN A 330 13.61 -4.59 -0.90
CA GLN A 330 14.46 -3.55 -1.47
C GLN A 330 14.02 -2.18 -0.97
N ILE A 331 14.97 -1.43 -0.45
CA ILE A 331 14.81 -0.01 -0.16
C ILE A 331 15.23 0.77 -1.40
N MET A 332 14.30 1.44 -2.04
CA MET A 332 14.60 2.41 -3.08
C MET A 332 14.58 3.80 -2.44
N PRO A 333 15.76 4.45 -2.33
CA PRO A 333 15.86 5.68 -1.57
C PRO A 333 15.26 6.85 -2.34
N THR A 334 14.44 7.65 -1.65
CA THR A 334 13.89 8.89 -2.18
C THR A 334 14.18 10.08 -1.27
N TYR A 335 14.15 11.26 -1.87
CA TYR A 335 14.16 12.52 -1.15
C TYR A 335 13.12 13.47 -1.70
N GLN A 336 12.64 14.37 -0.87
CA GLN A 336 11.74 15.45 -1.25
C GLN A 336 12.35 16.80 -0.94
N GLN A 337 12.18 17.73 -1.86
CA GLN A 337 12.42 19.15 -1.64
C GLN A 337 11.08 19.90 -1.64
N LYS A 338 11.02 21.00 -0.92
CA LYS A 338 9.84 21.84 -0.88
C LYS A 338 9.39 22.21 -2.32
N HIS A 339 8.10 22.05 -2.59
CA HIS A 339 7.48 22.31 -3.89
C HIS A 339 7.80 21.29 -5.01
N HIS A 340 8.32 20.12 -4.67
CA HIS A 340 8.51 19.01 -5.60
C HIS A 340 7.94 17.72 -5.02
N GLY A 341 7.68 16.73 -5.89
CA GLY A 341 7.42 15.37 -5.48
C GLY A 341 8.69 14.60 -5.10
N PRO A 342 8.56 13.32 -4.70
CA PRO A 342 9.71 12.48 -4.40
C PRO A 342 10.57 12.25 -5.63
N LYS A 343 11.89 12.23 -5.43
CA LYS A 343 12.91 11.89 -6.42
C LYS A 343 13.81 10.81 -5.87
N PHE A 344 14.39 10.00 -6.74
CA PHE A 344 15.40 9.03 -6.31
C PHE A 344 16.60 9.73 -5.70
N ASP A 345 17.08 9.24 -4.55
CA ASP A 345 18.22 9.79 -3.84
C ASP A 345 19.51 9.04 -4.20
N PRO A 346 20.38 9.61 -5.06
CA PRO A 346 21.63 8.97 -5.45
C PRO A 346 22.62 8.80 -4.30
N GLN A 347 22.40 9.50 -3.17
CA GLN A 347 23.23 9.38 -1.97
C GLN A 347 22.79 8.23 -1.05
N GLY A 348 21.61 7.66 -1.26
CA GLY A 348 21.11 6.55 -0.46
C GLY A 348 20.88 6.89 1.02
N ARG A 349 20.62 8.15 1.36
CA ARG A 349 20.60 8.62 2.76
C ARG A 349 19.60 7.88 3.64
N VAL A 350 18.42 7.54 3.10
CA VAL A 350 17.42 6.78 3.87
C VAL A 350 17.84 5.32 4.07
N ILE A 351 18.62 4.74 3.16
CA ILE A 351 19.17 3.38 3.34
C ILE A 351 20.12 3.39 4.54
N GLN A 352 21.03 4.35 4.59
CA GLN A 352 21.95 4.51 5.71
C GLN A 352 21.21 4.71 7.04
N ALA A 353 20.19 5.59 7.04
CA ALA A 353 19.36 5.82 8.23
C ALA A 353 18.65 4.54 8.69
N LEU A 354 18.08 3.76 7.77
CA LEU A 354 17.41 2.49 8.11
C LEU A 354 18.40 1.46 8.68
N ILE A 355 19.62 1.35 8.13
CA ILE A 355 20.66 0.46 8.66
C ILE A 355 21.00 0.85 10.11
N GLU A 356 21.24 2.13 10.37
CA GLU A 356 21.60 2.63 11.70
C GLU A 356 20.48 2.45 12.71
N LEU A 357 19.25 2.86 12.37
CA LEU A 357 18.08 2.76 13.23
C LEU A 357 17.70 1.31 13.51
N THR A 358 17.70 0.43 12.51
CA THR A 358 17.38 -0.99 12.68
C THR A 358 18.38 -1.66 13.61
N ARG A 359 19.68 -1.38 13.42
CA ARG A 359 20.73 -1.93 14.31
C ARG A 359 20.61 -1.43 15.74
N ALA A 360 20.23 -0.15 15.92
CA ALA A 360 20.11 0.45 17.25
C ALA A 360 18.88 -0.03 18.01
N ASP A 361 17.71 -0.10 17.34
CA ASP A 361 16.44 -0.37 17.99
C ASP A 361 16.13 -1.87 18.08
N PHE A 362 16.62 -2.66 17.09
CA PHE A 362 16.36 -4.10 16.95
C PHE A 362 17.64 -4.88 16.60
N PRO A 363 18.66 -4.89 17.50
CA PRO A 363 19.94 -5.55 17.22
C PRO A 363 19.81 -7.05 16.95
N ASP A 364 18.80 -7.69 17.53
CA ASP A 364 18.53 -9.13 17.41
C ASP A 364 17.62 -9.48 16.22
N THR A 365 17.10 -8.48 15.48
CA THR A 365 16.26 -8.78 14.30
C THR A 365 17.06 -9.58 13.28
N PRO A 366 16.49 -10.66 12.71
CA PRO A 366 17.20 -11.47 11.71
C PRO A 366 17.16 -10.81 10.32
N LEU A 367 17.21 -9.48 10.24
CA LEU A 367 17.37 -8.72 9.00
C LEU A 367 18.82 -8.33 8.77
N ASP A 368 19.24 -8.43 7.51
CA ASP A 368 20.44 -7.81 6.98
C ASP A 368 20.07 -6.76 5.95
N LEU A 369 20.47 -5.51 6.18
CA LEU A 369 20.25 -4.37 5.31
C LEU A 369 21.59 -3.99 4.69
N SER A 370 21.69 -4.13 3.37
CA SER A 370 22.92 -3.81 2.63
C SER A 370 22.97 -2.33 2.21
N PRO A 371 24.16 -1.76 1.96
CA PRO A 371 24.31 -0.37 1.52
C PRO A 371 23.64 -0.06 0.17
N ASN A 372 23.34 -1.06 -0.66
CA ASN A 372 22.58 -0.89 -1.91
C ASN A 372 21.05 -1.04 -1.71
N GLY A 373 20.59 -1.14 -0.45
CA GLY A 373 19.18 -1.18 -0.07
C GLY A 373 18.53 -2.56 -0.13
N GLN A 374 19.28 -3.64 -0.42
CA GLN A 374 18.72 -4.99 -0.32
C GLN A 374 18.44 -5.34 1.14
N ILE A 375 17.30 -5.96 1.36
CA ILE A 375 16.88 -6.50 2.66
C ILE A 375 16.81 -8.01 2.53
N THR A 376 17.59 -8.70 3.33
CA THR A 376 17.61 -10.17 3.34
C THR A 376 17.48 -10.69 4.76
N ARG A 377 17.16 -11.96 4.89
CA ARG A 377 17.21 -12.64 6.18
C ARG A 377 18.62 -13.10 6.47
N ARG A 378 19.12 -12.80 7.67
CA ARG A 378 20.38 -13.43 8.14
C ARG A 378 20.20 -14.94 8.24
N PRO A 379 21.17 -15.74 7.79
CA PRO A 379 21.16 -17.17 8.06
C PRO A 379 21.04 -17.44 9.57
N ALA A 380 20.28 -18.48 9.93
CA ALA A 380 20.30 -18.96 11.32
C ALA A 380 21.72 -19.47 11.63
N GLU A 381 22.31 -19.01 12.76
CA GLU A 381 23.60 -19.51 13.25
C GLU A 381 23.49 -20.97 13.69
#